data_33bff44092d446f6e1ee60dce2aa9167
#
_entry.id   33bff44092d446f6e1ee60dce2aa9167
#
_cell.length_a   1.000
_cell.length_b   1.000
_cell.length_c   1.000
_cell.angle_alpha   90.00
_cell.angle_beta   90.00
_cell.angle_gamma   90.00
#
_symmetry.space_group_name_H-M   'P 1'
#
loop_
_entity.id
_entity.type
_entity.pdbx_description
1 polymer ?
#
loop_
_entity_poly.entity_id
_entity_poly.type
_entity_poly.pdbx_seq_one_letter_code
_entity_poly.pdbx_strand_id
1 'polypeptide(L)'
;LQLIRQRGQLCQQKNIDLRIFAIANSRQLLIDREGIGEGWREALQHKPYHGDLPEDLVFFGKELALENMILVDNTTSKHIAQRYPYFAEGGFDIVSSNKKANIAPYDQYLHLRQVLRDFRRSYRYETNVGAGLPLIDNLKLLHLAGERITRIHGLFSGSLSYIFNRLSEAPELSFRQVVEESAALGLTEPDPREDLSGEDVVRKVLILVRELDVPAELADVQWDNPVPEGLRSLSLQDFWPL
;
A
#
# COMPACT_ATOMS: atom_id res chain seq x y z
N LEU A 1 2.12 4.53 -16.00
CA LEU A 1 1.76 5.40 -17.15
C LEU A 1 2.46 6.75 -17.07
N GLN A 2 2.32 7.49 -15.97
CA GLN A 2 2.93 8.82 -15.83
C GLN A 2 4.47 8.76 -15.94
N LEU A 3 5.12 7.77 -15.32
CA LEU A 3 6.57 7.58 -15.41
C LEU A 3 7.03 7.34 -16.85
N ILE A 4 6.31 6.52 -17.62
CA ILE A 4 6.62 6.27 -19.03
C ILE A 4 6.56 7.59 -19.83
N ARG A 5 5.51 8.37 -19.64
CA ARG A 5 5.32 9.66 -20.36
C ARG A 5 6.32 10.73 -19.94
N GLN A 6 6.72 10.75 -18.68
CA GLN A 6 7.64 11.75 -18.14
C GLN A 6 9.12 11.38 -18.26
N ARG A 7 9.45 10.18 -18.75
CA ARG A 7 10.84 9.70 -18.86
C ARG A 7 11.76 10.72 -19.56
N GLY A 8 11.35 11.22 -20.72
CA GLY A 8 12.13 12.20 -21.48
C GLY A 8 12.37 13.49 -20.70
N GLN A 9 11.36 13.99 -20.00
CA GLN A 9 11.47 15.19 -19.16
C GLN A 9 12.38 14.96 -17.95
N LEU A 10 12.27 13.81 -17.28
CA LEU A 10 13.15 13.44 -16.16
C LEU A 10 14.60 13.33 -16.62
N CYS A 11 14.85 12.73 -17.78
CA CYS A 11 16.18 12.62 -18.35
C CYS A 11 16.78 14.00 -18.63
N GLN A 12 16.03 14.89 -19.29
CA GLN A 12 16.51 16.24 -19.67
C GLN A 12 16.67 17.18 -18.47
N GLN A 13 15.71 17.20 -17.55
CA GLN A 13 15.68 18.18 -16.46
C GLN A 13 16.42 17.72 -15.19
N LYS A 14 16.46 16.41 -14.94
CA LYS A 14 16.99 15.83 -13.69
C LYS A 14 18.17 14.91 -13.91
N ASN A 15 18.56 14.66 -15.16
CA ASN A 15 19.59 13.67 -15.51
C ASN A 15 19.27 12.25 -14.95
N ILE A 16 17.97 11.89 -14.93
CA ILE A 16 17.49 10.60 -14.44
C ILE A 16 16.85 9.86 -15.61
N ASP A 17 17.43 8.74 -16.05
CA ASP A 17 16.82 7.82 -17.02
C ASP A 17 16.10 6.69 -16.28
N LEU A 18 14.82 6.87 -16.02
CA LEU A 18 13.97 5.89 -15.35
C LEU A 18 13.30 4.98 -16.37
N ARG A 19 13.62 3.68 -16.32
CA ARG A 19 13.08 2.67 -17.22
C ARG A 19 12.23 1.67 -16.46
N ILE A 20 11.05 1.35 -17.00
CA ILE A 20 10.23 0.26 -16.48
C ILE A 20 10.64 -1.01 -17.24
N PHE A 21 11.38 -1.89 -16.62
CA PHE A 21 11.83 -3.12 -17.26
C PHE A 21 10.86 -4.29 -17.09
N ALA A 22 9.98 -4.23 -16.07
CA ALA A 22 8.97 -5.26 -15.83
C ALA A 22 7.65 -4.67 -15.37
N ILE A 23 6.55 -5.23 -15.84
CA ILE A 23 5.18 -5.00 -15.35
C ILE A 23 4.53 -6.36 -15.13
N ALA A 24 3.99 -6.56 -13.94
CA ALA A 24 3.34 -7.82 -13.56
C ALA A 24 2.02 -7.62 -12.85
N ASN A 25 1.18 -8.63 -12.94
CA ASN A 25 0.03 -8.86 -12.09
C ASN A 25 -0.02 -10.35 -11.67
N SER A 26 -1.09 -10.80 -11.04
CA SER A 26 -1.23 -12.19 -10.57
C SER A 26 -1.22 -13.27 -11.66
N ARG A 27 -1.28 -12.90 -12.95
CA ARG A 27 -1.44 -13.84 -14.07
C ARG A 27 -0.53 -13.56 -15.25
N GLN A 28 0.15 -12.42 -15.26
CA GLN A 28 0.88 -11.94 -16.45
C GLN A 28 2.18 -11.26 -16.00
N LEU A 29 3.21 -11.44 -16.82
CA LEU A 29 4.51 -10.79 -16.64
C LEU A 29 5.04 -10.34 -17.99
N LEU A 30 5.26 -9.04 -18.14
CA LEU A 30 5.92 -8.42 -19.28
C LEU A 30 7.29 -7.93 -18.84
N ILE A 31 8.33 -8.37 -19.54
CA ILE A 31 9.72 -7.94 -19.31
C ILE A 31 10.25 -7.37 -20.63
N ASP A 32 10.94 -6.24 -20.56
CA ASP A 32 11.64 -5.61 -21.66
C ASP A 32 12.89 -4.91 -21.15
N ARG A 33 14.06 -5.35 -21.64
CA ARG A 33 15.37 -4.81 -21.25
C ARG A 33 15.52 -3.34 -21.63
N GLU A 34 15.01 -2.94 -22.78
CA GLU A 34 15.15 -1.58 -23.31
C GLU A 34 14.16 -0.61 -22.65
N GLY A 35 13.17 -1.15 -21.96
CA GLY A 35 12.16 -0.41 -21.23
C GLY A 35 10.78 -0.44 -21.90
N ILE A 36 9.80 -0.71 -21.09
CA ILE A 36 8.40 -0.87 -21.49
C ILE A 36 7.81 0.50 -21.83
N GLY A 37 7.22 0.60 -23.04
CA GLY A 37 6.62 1.82 -23.59
C GLY A 37 5.09 1.90 -23.42
N GLU A 38 4.45 2.81 -24.16
CA GLU A 38 3.01 3.13 -24.00
C GLU A 38 2.05 1.97 -24.32
N GLY A 39 2.39 1.06 -25.24
CA GLY A 39 1.59 -0.13 -25.60
C GLY A 39 1.59 -1.26 -24.58
N TRP A 40 2.09 -1.05 -23.37
CA TRP A 40 2.30 -2.09 -22.37
C TRP A 40 1.05 -2.89 -21.98
N ARG A 41 -0.15 -2.26 -21.98
CA ARG A 41 -1.38 -2.95 -21.59
C ARG A 41 -1.74 -4.08 -22.55
N GLU A 42 -1.66 -3.81 -23.83
CA GLU A 42 -1.91 -4.79 -24.88
C GLU A 42 -0.83 -5.87 -24.88
N ALA A 43 0.45 -5.46 -24.80
CA ALA A 43 1.56 -6.37 -24.70
C ALA A 43 1.46 -7.31 -23.48
N LEU A 44 1.06 -6.79 -22.30
CA LEU A 44 0.89 -7.57 -21.07
C LEU A 44 -0.21 -8.63 -21.22
N GLN A 45 -1.33 -8.32 -21.89
CA GLN A 45 -2.46 -9.26 -22.06
C GLN A 45 -2.03 -10.56 -22.76
N HIS A 46 -1.02 -10.52 -23.61
CA HIS A 46 -0.49 -11.66 -24.36
C HIS A 46 0.70 -12.36 -23.69
N LYS A 47 0.97 -12.07 -22.41
CA LYS A 47 2.10 -12.62 -21.64
C LYS A 47 1.61 -13.36 -20.39
N PRO A 48 0.95 -14.54 -20.54
CA PRO A 48 0.55 -15.34 -19.39
C PRO A 48 1.78 -15.77 -18.58
N TYR A 49 1.63 -15.83 -17.27
CA TYR A 49 2.70 -16.13 -16.35
C TYR A 49 2.24 -17.05 -15.22
N HIS A 50 3.05 -18.06 -14.89
CA HIS A 50 2.77 -19.07 -13.89
C HIS A 50 3.95 -19.39 -12.97
N GLY A 51 5.01 -18.56 -13.00
CA GLY A 51 6.22 -18.73 -12.20
C GLY A 51 6.14 -18.11 -10.80
N ASP A 52 7.27 -18.07 -10.11
CA ASP A 52 7.45 -17.30 -8.87
C ASP A 52 7.95 -15.89 -9.22
N LEU A 53 7.05 -14.93 -9.17
CA LEU A 53 7.34 -13.56 -9.59
C LEU A 53 8.56 -12.92 -8.88
N PRO A 54 8.72 -13.03 -7.55
CA PRO A 54 9.91 -12.52 -6.87
C PRO A 54 11.22 -13.15 -7.37
N GLU A 55 11.25 -14.47 -7.55
CA GLU A 55 12.44 -15.18 -8.00
C GLU A 55 12.82 -14.77 -9.42
N ASP A 56 11.84 -14.74 -10.32
CA ASP A 56 12.08 -14.36 -11.71
C ASP A 56 12.51 -12.92 -11.86
N LEU A 57 11.91 -11.97 -11.14
CA LEU A 57 12.31 -10.56 -11.21
C LEU A 57 13.74 -10.33 -10.71
N VAL A 58 14.14 -11.00 -9.62
CA VAL A 58 15.52 -10.92 -9.10
C VAL A 58 16.49 -11.59 -10.07
N PHE A 59 16.12 -12.75 -10.61
CA PHE A 59 16.92 -13.45 -11.62
C PHE A 59 17.13 -12.59 -12.86
N PHE A 60 16.07 -12.06 -13.45
CA PHE A 60 16.16 -11.21 -14.64
C PHE A 60 16.93 -9.92 -14.37
N GLY A 61 16.77 -9.31 -13.20
CA GLY A 61 17.54 -8.14 -12.82
C GLY A 61 19.06 -8.41 -12.86
N LYS A 62 19.48 -9.56 -12.35
CA LYS A 62 20.88 -10.01 -12.37
C LYS A 62 21.36 -10.38 -13.77
N GLU A 63 20.58 -11.18 -14.51
CA GLU A 63 20.93 -11.61 -15.88
C GLU A 63 21.07 -10.41 -16.84
N LEU A 64 20.23 -9.39 -16.68
CA LEU A 64 20.28 -8.18 -17.47
C LEU A 64 21.31 -7.16 -16.94
N ALA A 65 22.03 -7.48 -15.85
CA ALA A 65 22.97 -6.60 -15.18
C ALA A 65 22.37 -5.21 -14.90
N LEU A 66 21.12 -5.18 -14.40
CA LEU A 66 20.43 -3.93 -14.08
C LEU A 66 20.95 -3.35 -12.77
N GLU A 67 21.17 -2.04 -12.76
CA GLU A 67 21.56 -1.28 -11.57
C GLU A 67 20.42 -0.41 -11.06
N ASN A 68 20.46 -0.05 -9.77
CA ASN A 68 19.49 0.83 -9.13
C ASN A 68 18.03 0.38 -9.33
N MET A 69 17.80 -0.91 -9.15
CA MET A 69 16.47 -1.50 -9.33
C MET A 69 15.50 -1.03 -8.27
N ILE A 70 14.27 -0.73 -8.69
CA ILE A 70 13.19 -0.29 -7.80
C ILE A 70 11.98 -1.19 -8.03
N LEU A 71 11.53 -1.86 -6.97
CA LEU A 71 10.25 -2.55 -6.93
C LEU A 71 9.14 -1.52 -6.57
N VAL A 72 8.14 -1.39 -7.41
CA VAL A 72 6.91 -0.64 -7.09
C VAL A 72 5.78 -1.63 -6.85
N ASP A 73 5.38 -1.81 -5.60
CA ASP A 73 4.29 -2.73 -5.23
C ASP A 73 3.02 -1.95 -4.86
N ASN A 74 2.05 -1.96 -5.77
CA ASN A 74 0.71 -1.41 -5.59
C ASN A 74 -0.35 -2.50 -5.41
N THR A 75 0.07 -3.70 -5.01
CA THR A 75 -0.84 -4.83 -4.76
C THR A 75 -1.34 -4.87 -3.30
N THR A 76 -2.24 -5.78 -3.01
CA THR A 76 -2.61 -6.18 -1.65
C THR A 76 -2.05 -7.56 -1.29
N SER A 77 -1.12 -8.08 -2.10
CA SER A 77 -0.57 -9.42 -1.96
C SER A 77 0.30 -9.56 -0.72
N LYS A 78 -0.08 -10.46 0.18
CA LYS A 78 0.75 -10.85 1.32
C LYS A 78 2.03 -11.56 0.85
N HIS A 79 1.93 -12.40 -0.18
CA HIS A 79 3.06 -13.15 -0.73
C HIS A 79 4.18 -12.20 -1.23
N ILE A 80 3.83 -11.18 -2.01
CA ILE A 80 4.81 -10.19 -2.49
C ILE A 80 5.44 -9.44 -1.32
N ALA A 81 4.64 -8.96 -0.37
CA ALA A 81 5.12 -8.22 0.78
C ALA A 81 6.09 -9.05 1.67
N GLN A 82 5.84 -10.34 1.84
CA GLN A 82 6.72 -11.25 2.57
C GLN A 82 8.07 -11.51 1.87
N ARG A 83 8.15 -11.24 0.57
CA ARG A 83 9.38 -11.40 -0.23
C ARG A 83 10.19 -10.11 -0.34
N TYR A 84 9.82 -9.03 0.33
CA TYR A 84 10.60 -7.78 0.34
C TYR A 84 12.05 -7.98 0.80
N PRO A 85 12.35 -8.79 1.85
CA PRO A 85 13.74 -9.11 2.18
C PRO A 85 14.53 -9.69 0.99
N TYR A 86 13.95 -10.64 0.28
CA TYR A 86 14.56 -11.27 -0.90
C TYR A 86 14.80 -10.27 -2.05
N PHE A 87 13.87 -9.34 -2.29
CA PHE A 87 14.09 -8.25 -3.24
C PHE A 87 15.24 -7.34 -2.82
N ALA A 88 15.30 -6.97 -1.53
CA ALA A 88 16.38 -6.13 -1.00
C ALA A 88 17.75 -6.82 -1.15
N GLU A 89 17.86 -8.10 -0.82
CA GLU A 89 19.05 -8.94 -1.07
C GLU A 89 19.40 -9.02 -2.56
N GLY A 90 18.39 -9.04 -3.41
CA GLY A 90 18.51 -9.01 -4.88
C GLY A 90 18.89 -7.64 -5.44
N GLY A 91 19.08 -6.60 -4.61
CA GLY A 91 19.52 -5.28 -5.02
C GLY A 91 18.42 -4.27 -5.33
N PHE A 92 17.17 -4.57 -4.95
CA PHE A 92 16.05 -3.66 -5.18
C PHE A 92 15.83 -2.70 -4.00
N ASP A 93 15.62 -1.43 -4.30
CA ASP A 93 14.88 -0.51 -3.45
C ASP A 93 13.37 -0.75 -3.60
N ILE A 94 12.59 -0.43 -2.57
CA ILE A 94 11.16 -0.75 -2.55
C ILE A 94 10.34 0.52 -2.36
N VAL A 95 9.32 0.69 -3.19
CA VAL A 95 8.28 1.73 -3.04
C VAL A 95 6.93 1.03 -3.02
N SER A 96 6.13 1.21 -1.97
CA SER A 96 4.92 0.41 -1.85
C SER A 96 3.75 1.12 -1.18
N SER A 97 2.57 0.92 -1.74
CA SER A 97 1.28 1.20 -1.10
C SER A 97 0.73 -0.01 -0.32
N ASN A 98 1.35 -1.18 -0.46
CA ASN A 98 0.96 -2.42 0.22
C ASN A 98 1.34 -2.38 1.71
N LYS A 99 0.34 -2.36 2.57
CA LYS A 99 0.52 -2.28 4.03
C LYS A 99 1.03 -3.58 4.66
N LYS A 100 0.94 -4.73 3.94
CA LYS A 100 1.15 -6.07 4.52
C LYS A 100 2.52 -6.28 5.17
N ALA A 101 3.59 -5.68 4.63
CA ALA A 101 4.92 -5.76 5.24
C ALA A 101 5.01 -4.99 6.55
N ASN A 102 4.34 -3.82 6.65
CA ASN A 102 4.38 -2.97 7.83
C ASN A 102 3.47 -3.42 8.96
N ILE A 103 2.49 -4.30 8.67
CA ILE A 103 1.58 -4.91 9.66
C ILE A 103 1.84 -6.41 9.87
N ALA A 104 2.93 -6.94 9.31
CA ALA A 104 3.38 -8.31 9.55
C ALA A 104 3.71 -8.52 11.04
N PRO A 105 3.81 -9.77 11.54
CA PRO A 105 4.35 -10.03 12.86
C PRO A 105 5.62 -9.25 13.14
N TYR A 106 5.79 -8.76 14.38
CA TYR A 106 6.84 -7.79 14.69
C TYR A 106 8.25 -8.28 14.39
N ASP A 107 8.50 -9.57 14.56
CA ASP A 107 9.76 -10.23 14.19
C ASP A 107 10.04 -10.12 12.69
N GLN A 108 9.03 -10.34 11.84
CA GLN A 108 9.15 -10.19 10.38
C GLN A 108 9.33 -8.72 9.96
N TYR A 109 8.63 -7.81 10.64
CA TYR A 109 8.81 -6.36 10.47
C TYR A 109 10.26 -5.95 10.76
N LEU A 110 10.84 -6.39 11.89
CA LEU A 110 12.22 -6.11 12.26
C LEU A 110 13.22 -6.76 11.29
N HIS A 111 12.97 -8.01 10.90
CA HIS A 111 13.80 -8.70 9.94
C HIS A 111 13.92 -7.93 8.61
N LEU A 112 12.79 -7.47 8.06
CA LEU A 112 12.82 -6.62 6.85
C LEU A 112 13.68 -5.36 7.07
N ARG A 113 13.51 -4.66 8.20
CA ARG A 113 14.32 -3.47 8.52
C ARG A 113 15.81 -3.79 8.61
N GLN A 114 16.16 -4.94 9.18
CA GLN A 114 17.56 -5.39 9.28
C GLN A 114 18.13 -5.67 7.88
N VAL A 115 17.44 -6.46 7.07
CA VAL A 115 17.89 -6.77 5.69
C VAL A 115 18.07 -5.50 4.86
N LEU A 116 17.14 -4.55 4.94
CA LEU A 116 17.28 -3.27 4.23
C LEU A 116 18.55 -2.50 4.63
N ARG A 117 18.90 -2.51 5.93
CA ARG A 117 20.15 -1.89 6.42
C ARG A 117 21.38 -2.64 5.91
N ASP A 118 21.40 -3.96 6.04
CA ASP A 118 22.55 -4.81 5.69
C ASP A 118 22.88 -4.69 4.19
N PHE A 119 21.86 -4.63 3.33
CA PHE A 119 22.01 -4.50 1.89
C PHE A 119 21.97 -3.05 1.40
N ARG A 120 21.89 -2.07 2.30
CA ARG A 120 21.82 -0.62 1.99
C ARG A 120 20.73 -0.30 0.99
N ARG A 121 19.52 -0.86 1.22
CA ARG A 121 18.35 -0.61 0.39
C ARG A 121 17.31 0.22 1.15
N SER A 122 16.51 0.97 0.41
CA SER A 122 15.45 1.79 0.97
C SER A 122 14.07 1.15 0.76
N TYR A 123 13.17 1.40 1.71
CA TYR A 123 11.77 1.07 1.61
C TYR A 123 10.94 2.32 1.87
N ARG A 124 10.19 2.75 0.84
CA ARG A 124 9.33 3.93 0.86
C ARG A 124 7.87 3.50 0.84
N TYR A 125 7.10 3.91 1.83
CA TYR A 125 5.71 3.48 2.05
C TYR A 125 4.82 4.61 2.59
N GLU A 126 5.12 5.85 2.26
CA GLU A 126 4.39 7.04 2.73
C GLU A 126 2.87 6.90 2.52
N THR A 127 2.45 6.36 1.37
CA THR A 127 1.05 6.17 1.02
C THR A 127 0.31 5.11 1.84
N ASN A 128 1.00 4.39 2.74
CA ASN A 128 0.35 3.44 3.65
C ASN A 128 -0.60 4.15 4.64
N VAL A 129 -0.27 5.39 5.04
CA VAL A 129 -1.10 6.20 5.94
C VAL A 129 -1.14 7.63 5.43
N GLY A 130 -2.36 8.21 5.32
CA GLY A 130 -2.52 9.60 4.92
C GLY A 130 -2.49 9.86 3.42
N ALA A 131 -2.58 8.83 2.59
CA ALA A 131 -2.53 8.92 1.12
C ALA A 131 -1.31 9.69 0.60
N GLY A 132 -1.47 10.88 0.02
CA GLY A 132 -0.39 11.71 -0.48
C GLY A 132 0.18 12.72 0.53
N LEU A 133 -0.28 12.71 1.77
CA LEU A 133 0.26 13.59 2.82
C LEU A 133 1.55 12.99 3.40
N PRO A 134 2.60 13.79 3.64
CA PRO A 134 3.87 13.30 4.20
C PRO A 134 3.75 13.08 5.71
N LEU A 135 2.92 12.12 6.12
CA LEU A 135 2.62 11.85 7.53
C LEU A 135 3.70 10.98 8.17
N ILE A 136 4.07 9.88 7.51
CA ILE A 136 5.06 8.93 8.02
C ILE A 136 6.45 9.57 8.07
N ASP A 137 6.87 10.23 6.98
CA ASP A 137 8.19 10.87 6.92
C ASP A 137 8.30 12.02 7.94
N ASN A 138 7.24 12.81 8.16
CA ASN A 138 7.24 13.84 9.21
C ASN A 138 7.29 13.22 10.62
N LEU A 139 6.55 12.14 10.88
CA LEU A 139 6.60 11.43 12.15
C LEU A 139 8.00 10.89 12.46
N LYS A 140 8.64 10.26 11.47
CA LYS A 140 10.02 9.80 11.56
C LYS A 140 11.00 10.93 11.83
N LEU A 141 10.85 12.05 11.13
CA LEU A 141 11.73 13.22 11.29
C LEU A 141 11.66 13.77 12.72
N LEU A 142 10.45 13.93 13.26
CA LEU A 142 10.26 14.38 14.64
C LEU A 142 10.84 13.38 15.65
N HIS A 143 10.59 12.08 15.46
CA HIS A 143 11.12 11.04 16.35
C HIS A 143 12.65 11.00 16.32
N LEU A 144 13.27 11.05 15.13
CA LEU A 144 14.72 11.10 14.96
C LEU A 144 15.35 12.37 15.51
N ALA A 145 14.62 13.49 15.52
CA ALA A 145 15.05 14.75 16.15
C ALA A 145 15.00 14.69 17.68
N GLY A 146 14.52 13.60 18.26
CA GLY A 146 14.40 13.42 19.72
C GLY A 146 13.09 13.95 20.30
N GLU A 147 12.11 14.31 19.47
CA GLU A 147 10.81 14.74 19.95
C GLU A 147 10.00 13.57 20.51
N ARG A 148 9.38 13.80 21.67
CA ARG A 148 8.52 12.81 22.30
C ARG A 148 7.08 12.96 21.82
N ILE A 149 6.66 12.09 20.91
CA ILE A 149 5.28 12.03 20.46
C ILE A 149 4.43 11.35 21.53
N THR A 150 3.51 12.08 22.15
CA THR A 150 2.67 11.58 23.24
C THR A 150 1.27 11.16 22.75
N ARG A 151 0.84 11.67 21.60
CA ARG A 151 -0.49 11.41 21.07
C ARG A 151 -0.56 11.70 19.57
N ILE A 152 -1.29 10.86 18.84
CA ILE A 152 -1.64 11.05 17.44
C ILE A 152 -3.16 11.03 17.34
N HIS A 153 -3.73 12.07 16.74
CA HIS A 153 -5.17 12.16 16.46
C HIS A 153 -5.37 12.39 14.97
N GLY A 154 -6.34 11.73 14.36
CA GLY A 154 -6.64 11.93 12.96
C GLY A 154 -7.81 11.10 12.46
N LEU A 155 -8.33 11.49 11.30
CA LEU A 155 -9.26 10.72 10.50
C LEU A 155 -8.44 10.00 9.41
N PHE A 156 -8.24 8.69 9.55
CA PHE A 156 -7.39 7.90 8.66
C PHE A 156 -8.17 7.13 7.59
N SER A 157 -9.47 7.40 7.43
CA SER A 157 -10.34 6.81 6.43
C SER A 157 -11.05 7.90 5.63
N GLY A 158 -10.83 7.92 4.31
CA GLY A 158 -11.52 8.86 3.40
C GLY A 158 -13.00 8.54 3.27
N SER A 159 -13.37 7.25 3.17
CA SER A 159 -14.75 6.77 3.12
C SER A 159 -15.54 7.15 4.37
N LEU A 160 -15.00 6.86 5.56
CA LEU A 160 -15.66 7.25 6.83
C LEU A 160 -15.74 8.77 6.97
N SER A 161 -14.72 9.52 6.58
CA SER A 161 -14.76 10.99 6.58
C SER A 161 -15.89 11.51 5.71
N TYR A 162 -16.05 10.98 4.50
CA TYR A 162 -17.15 11.35 3.61
C TYR A 162 -18.51 11.03 4.25
N ILE A 163 -18.69 9.79 4.72
CA ILE A 163 -19.97 9.32 5.30
C ILE A 163 -20.38 10.20 6.48
N PHE A 164 -19.51 10.46 7.44
CA PHE A 164 -19.84 11.23 8.62
C PHE A 164 -20.03 12.73 8.33
N ASN A 165 -19.25 13.32 7.43
CA ASN A 165 -19.48 14.70 6.99
C ASN A 165 -20.83 14.83 6.29
N ARG A 166 -21.15 13.91 5.37
CA ARG A 166 -22.40 13.92 4.62
C ARG A 166 -23.62 13.78 5.51
N LEU A 167 -23.56 12.90 6.53
CA LEU A 167 -24.61 12.79 7.56
C LEU A 167 -24.80 14.08 8.38
N SER A 168 -23.70 14.79 8.65
CA SER A 168 -23.77 16.06 9.38
C SER A 168 -24.34 17.19 8.55
N GLU A 169 -24.09 17.20 7.24
CA GLU A 169 -24.56 18.21 6.30
C GLU A 169 -26.02 17.99 5.87
N ALA A 170 -26.47 16.74 5.83
CA ALA A 170 -27.79 16.33 5.37
C ALA A 170 -28.46 15.40 6.40
N PRO A 171 -28.91 15.94 7.54
CA PRO A 171 -29.48 15.16 8.65
C PRO A 171 -30.81 14.46 8.30
N GLU A 172 -31.42 14.82 7.19
CA GLU A 172 -32.63 14.16 6.64
C GLU A 172 -32.29 12.81 5.96
N LEU A 173 -31.04 12.55 5.61
CA LEU A 173 -30.62 11.30 5.00
C LEU A 173 -30.39 10.23 6.07
N SER A 174 -30.84 9.01 5.79
CA SER A 174 -30.48 7.86 6.62
C SER A 174 -29.03 7.46 6.42
N PHE A 175 -28.43 6.80 7.43
CA PHE A 175 -27.08 6.26 7.35
C PHE A 175 -26.91 5.38 6.10
N ARG A 176 -27.89 4.50 5.83
CA ARG A 176 -27.90 3.65 4.65
C ARG A 176 -27.81 4.45 3.35
N GLN A 177 -28.63 5.49 3.17
CA GLN A 177 -28.61 6.32 1.96
C GLN A 177 -27.24 6.94 1.73
N VAL A 178 -26.56 7.40 2.77
CA VAL A 178 -25.23 7.97 2.67
C VAL A 178 -24.17 6.92 2.34
N VAL A 179 -24.28 5.71 2.88
CA VAL A 179 -23.39 4.60 2.52
C VAL A 179 -23.59 4.17 1.06
N GLU A 180 -24.83 4.06 0.58
CA GLU A 180 -25.17 3.78 -0.82
C GLU A 180 -24.63 4.88 -1.76
N GLU A 181 -24.78 6.15 -1.39
CA GLU A 181 -24.21 7.29 -2.12
C GLU A 181 -22.67 7.19 -2.20
N SER A 182 -22.02 6.89 -1.07
CA SER A 182 -20.57 6.72 -0.99
C SER A 182 -20.07 5.56 -1.87
N ALA A 183 -20.79 4.46 -1.89
CA ALA A 183 -20.49 3.30 -2.74
C ALA A 183 -20.66 3.63 -4.23
N ALA A 184 -21.75 4.34 -4.59
CA ALA A 184 -21.98 4.78 -5.96
C ALA A 184 -20.91 5.74 -6.48
N LEU A 185 -20.31 6.56 -5.61
CA LEU A 185 -19.18 7.44 -5.91
C LEU A 185 -17.83 6.68 -5.96
N GLY A 186 -17.82 5.40 -5.65
CA GLY A 186 -16.59 4.59 -5.61
C GLY A 186 -15.64 4.95 -4.46
N LEU A 187 -16.18 5.49 -3.36
CA LEU A 187 -15.41 5.89 -2.19
C LEU A 187 -15.25 4.75 -1.16
N THR A 188 -16.06 3.69 -1.27
CA THR A 188 -15.97 2.50 -0.43
C THR A 188 -15.40 1.32 -1.19
N GLU A 189 -14.93 0.31 -0.47
CA GLU A 189 -14.68 -1.02 -1.01
C GLU A 189 -16.00 -1.63 -1.53
N PRO A 190 -15.94 -2.68 -2.37
CA PRO A 190 -17.16 -3.35 -2.86
C PRO A 190 -18.08 -3.83 -1.74
N ASP A 191 -17.53 -4.24 -0.61
CA ASP A 191 -18.24 -4.47 0.63
C ASP A 191 -17.99 -3.29 1.59
N PRO A 192 -18.95 -2.40 1.80
CA PRO A 192 -18.75 -1.22 2.64
C PRO A 192 -18.46 -1.55 4.10
N ARG A 193 -18.73 -2.79 4.55
CA ARG A 193 -18.36 -3.25 5.89
C ARG A 193 -16.84 -3.27 6.11
N GLU A 194 -16.05 -3.46 5.07
CA GLU A 194 -14.60 -3.37 5.16
C GLU A 194 -14.16 -1.97 5.60
N ASP A 195 -14.79 -0.93 5.05
CA ASP A 195 -14.55 0.45 5.47
C ASP A 195 -15.15 0.74 6.84
N LEU A 196 -16.44 0.39 7.03
CA LEU A 196 -17.19 0.67 8.25
C LEU A 196 -16.62 -0.07 9.47
N SER A 197 -15.99 -1.22 9.29
CA SER A 197 -15.37 -1.98 10.38
C SER A 197 -14.25 -1.22 11.07
N GLY A 198 -13.60 -0.28 10.38
CA GLY A 198 -12.42 0.42 10.87
C GLY A 198 -11.12 -0.41 10.86
N GLU A 199 -11.11 -1.63 10.35
CA GLU A 199 -9.91 -2.49 10.32
C GLU A 199 -8.73 -1.83 9.58
N ASP A 200 -8.98 -1.10 8.50
CA ASP A 200 -7.91 -0.39 7.80
C ASP A 200 -7.32 0.74 8.65
N VAL A 201 -8.15 1.39 9.48
CA VAL A 201 -7.69 2.39 10.47
C VAL A 201 -6.80 1.74 11.53
N VAL A 202 -7.19 0.57 12.04
CA VAL A 202 -6.39 -0.21 13.00
C VAL A 202 -5.00 -0.53 12.42
N ARG A 203 -4.95 -0.98 11.16
CA ARG A 203 -3.69 -1.24 10.44
C ARG A 203 -2.83 0.02 10.31
N LYS A 204 -3.45 1.16 10.02
CA LYS A 204 -2.74 2.46 9.93
C LYS A 204 -2.20 2.92 11.27
N VAL A 205 -2.96 2.75 12.35
CA VAL A 205 -2.50 3.05 13.72
C VAL A 205 -1.28 2.21 14.06
N LEU A 206 -1.30 0.90 13.80
CA LEU A 206 -0.15 0.03 14.04
C LEU A 206 1.10 0.51 13.29
N ILE A 207 0.94 0.92 12.02
CA ILE A 207 2.07 1.45 11.24
C ILE A 207 2.67 2.68 11.93
N LEU A 208 1.84 3.65 12.32
CA LEU A 208 2.32 4.88 12.97
C LEU A 208 2.99 4.61 14.32
N VAL A 209 2.47 3.67 15.10
CA VAL A 209 3.05 3.29 16.40
C VAL A 209 4.43 2.66 16.22
N ARG A 210 4.60 1.82 15.20
CA ARG A 210 5.88 1.18 14.87
C ARG A 210 6.94 2.17 14.37
N GLU A 211 6.53 3.30 13.77
CA GLU A 211 7.46 4.37 13.40
C GLU A 211 8.05 5.13 14.61
N LEU A 212 7.51 4.91 15.78
CA LEU A 212 8.00 5.43 17.07
C LEU A 212 8.80 4.38 17.85
N ASP A 213 9.28 3.34 17.19
CA ASP A 213 10.03 2.22 17.78
C ASP A 213 9.27 1.46 18.89
N VAL A 214 7.94 1.55 18.90
CA VAL A 214 7.11 0.82 19.87
C VAL A 214 6.88 -0.61 19.36
N PRO A 215 7.29 -1.65 20.12
CA PRO A 215 7.03 -3.04 19.77
C PRO A 215 5.54 -3.36 19.99
N ALA A 216 4.76 -3.28 18.91
CA ALA A 216 3.33 -3.53 18.95
C ALA A 216 2.91 -4.53 17.87
N GLU A 217 1.91 -5.34 18.18
CA GLU A 217 1.21 -6.23 17.28
C GLU A 217 -0.20 -5.71 16.96
N LEU A 218 -0.82 -6.24 15.93
CA LEU A 218 -2.18 -5.84 15.55
C LEU A 218 -3.19 -6.11 16.69
N ALA A 219 -2.94 -7.16 17.48
CA ALA A 219 -3.77 -7.53 18.62
C ALA A 219 -3.67 -6.56 19.80
N ASP A 220 -2.62 -5.74 19.86
CA ASP A 220 -2.45 -4.74 20.93
C ASP A 220 -3.29 -3.48 20.67
N VAL A 221 -3.79 -3.30 19.43
CA VAL A 221 -4.64 -2.16 19.09
C VAL A 221 -6.06 -2.42 19.56
N GLN A 222 -6.49 -1.69 20.60
CA GLN A 222 -7.87 -1.71 21.05
C GLN A 222 -8.74 -0.84 20.14
N TRP A 223 -9.84 -1.39 19.65
CA TRP A 223 -10.77 -0.69 18.78
C TRP A 223 -12.17 -1.26 18.88
N ASP A 224 -13.15 -0.40 18.67
CA ASP A 224 -14.55 -0.78 18.60
C ASP A 224 -14.95 -0.90 17.12
N ASN A 225 -15.47 -2.05 16.72
CA ASN A 225 -15.99 -2.24 15.38
C ASN A 225 -17.42 -1.67 15.31
N PRO A 226 -17.65 -0.58 14.57
CA PRO A 226 -18.97 0.05 14.48
C PRO A 226 -20.05 -0.81 13.80
N VAL A 227 -19.63 -1.84 13.03
CA VAL A 227 -20.58 -2.76 12.39
C VAL A 227 -21.15 -3.69 13.45
N PRO A 228 -22.49 -3.69 13.70
CA PRO A 228 -23.13 -4.58 14.64
C PRO A 228 -22.79 -6.05 14.35
N GLU A 229 -22.60 -6.86 15.41
CA GLU A 229 -22.15 -8.25 15.28
C GLU A 229 -23.05 -9.07 14.37
N GLY A 230 -24.36 -8.93 14.47
CA GLY A 230 -25.33 -9.63 13.63
C GLY A 230 -25.23 -9.30 12.13
N LEU A 231 -24.57 -8.18 11.77
CA LEU A 231 -24.42 -7.77 10.36
C LEU A 231 -23.09 -8.20 9.76
N ARG A 232 -22.09 -8.56 10.59
CA ARG A 232 -20.73 -8.87 10.13
C ARG A 232 -20.66 -10.14 9.28
N SER A 233 -21.53 -11.13 9.58
CA SER A 233 -21.51 -12.46 8.95
C SER A 233 -22.53 -12.62 7.81
N LEU A 234 -23.37 -11.61 7.56
CA LEU A 234 -24.35 -11.67 6.49
C LEU A 234 -23.71 -11.69 5.10
N SER A 235 -24.38 -12.28 4.12
CA SER A 235 -24.00 -12.07 2.73
C SER A 235 -24.15 -10.58 2.36
N LEU A 236 -23.42 -10.12 1.35
CA LEU A 236 -23.56 -8.72 0.89
C LEU A 236 -24.99 -8.42 0.40
N GLN A 237 -25.65 -9.42 -0.18
CA GLN A 237 -27.04 -9.29 -0.64
C GLN A 237 -28.03 -9.12 0.52
N ASP A 238 -27.78 -9.75 1.67
CA ASP A 238 -28.61 -9.66 2.85
C ASP A 238 -28.29 -8.42 3.70
N PHE A 239 -27.07 -7.90 3.57
CA PHE A 239 -26.65 -6.67 4.27
C PHE A 239 -27.31 -5.40 3.71
N TRP A 240 -27.36 -5.27 2.38
CA TRP A 240 -27.90 -4.05 1.74
C TRP A 240 -29.40 -3.77 2.00
N PRO A 241 -30.29 -4.74 2.18
CA PRO A 241 -31.68 -4.46 2.51
C PRO A 241 -31.93 -3.93 3.93
N LEU A 242 -30.95 -4.07 4.84
CA LEU A 242 -31.03 -3.67 6.25
C LEU A 242 -30.63 -2.21 6.47
#